data_54fc43db3df843e0d596e4e8039ad616
#
_entry.id   54fc43db3df843e0d596e4e8039ad616
#
_cell.length_a   1.000
_cell.length_b   1.000
_cell.length_c   1.000
_cell.angle_alpha   90.00
_cell.angle_beta   90.00
_cell.angle_gamma   90.00
#
_symmetry.space_group_name_H-M   'P 1'
#
loop_
_entity.id
_entity.type
_entity.pdbx_description
1 polymer ?
#
loop_
_entity_poly.entity_id
_entity_poly.type
_entity_poly.pdbx_seq_one_letter_code
_entity_poly.pdbx_strand_id
1 'polypeptide(L)'
;MRSYEMMFILNPELPAEGIEAAKTKITDIIAQTEGEFTSFDVWGKRRMAYEVKDYREGVYILAYFDGTTETVNELDRVLKITDSFLRHMIVRKEQ
;
A
#
# COMPACT_ATOMS: atom_id res chain seq x y z
N MET A 1 -4.66 -18.70 5.54
CA MET A 1 -4.49 -17.26 5.25
C MET A 1 -4.98 -16.42 6.42
N ARG A 2 -4.44 -15.24 6.54
CA ARG A 2 -4.86 -14.29 7.55
C ARG A 2 -5.30 -13.00 6.89
N SER A 3 -6.12 -12.24 7.60
CA SER A 3 -6.61 -10.94 7.11
C SER A 3 -5.65 -9.83 7.54
N TYR A 4 -5.34 -8.97 6.59
CA TYR A 4 -4.43 -7.85 6.82
C TYR A 4 -5.06 -6.55 6.32
N GLU A 5 -4.63 -5.45 6.91
CA GLU A 5 -4.84 -4.14 6.31
C GLU A 5 -3.50 -3.45 6.18
N MET A 6 -3.35 -2.75 5.08
CA MET A 6 -2.12 -2.04 4.79
C MET A 6 -2.46 -0.59 4.50
N MET A 7 -1.90 0.30 5.32
CA MET A 7 -1.93 1.72 5.02
C MET A 7 -0.72 2.03 4.17
N PHE A 8 -0.91 2.68 3.04
CA PHE A 8 0.23 3.15 2.26
C PHE A 8 0.00 4.59 1.82
N ILE A 9 1.11 5.28 1.66
CA ILE A 9 1.10 6.70 1.32
C ILE A 9 1.86 6.85 0.01
N LEU A 10 1.19 7.42 -0.99
CA LEU A 10 1.78 7.62 -2.31
C LEU A 10 2.28 9.06 -2.46
N ASN A 11 3.23 9.23 -3.36
CA ASN A 11 3.73 10.51 -3.78
C ASN A 11 2.56 11.40 -4.22
N PRO A 12 2.39 12.59 -3.64
CA PRO A 12 1.22 13.44 -3.93
C PRO A 12 1.22 14.02 -5.34
N GLU A 13 2.34 13.93 -6.05
CA GLU A 13 2.46 14.46 -7.40
C GLU A 13 2.12 13.43 -8.47
N LEU A 14 1.76 12.21 -8.09
CA LEU A 14 1.39 11.19 -9.05
C LEU A 14 0.11 11.57 -9.79
N PRO A 15 0.09 11.41 -11.13
CA PRO A 15 -1.17 11.55 -11.86
C PRO A 15 -2.10 10.36 -11.57
N ALA A 16 -3.34 10.45 -12.02
CA ALA A 16 -4.32 9.39 -11.78
C ALA A 16 -3.82 8.03 -12.26
N GLU A 17 -3.15 7.98 -13.42
CA GLU A 17 -2.60 6.73 -13.94
C GLU A 17 -1.52 6.16 -13.04
N GLY A 18 -0.72 7.02 -12.41
CA GLY A 18 0.31 6.58 -11.46
C GLY A 18 -0.28 5.98 -10.21
N ILE A 19 -1.38 6.54 -9.74
CA ILE A 19 -2.10 6.00 -8.58
C ILE A 19 -2.68 4.63 -8.91
N GLU A 20 -3.28 4.48 -10.10
CA GLU A 20 -3.82 3.20 -10.52
C GLU A 20 -2.71 2.16 -10.72
N ALA A 21 -1.56 2.57 -11.24
CA ALA A 21 -0.42 1.68 -11.39
C ALA A 21 0.08 1.18 -10.04
N ALA A 22 0.09 2.05 -9.03
CA ALA A 22 0.49 1.68 -7.67
C ALA A 22 -0.47 0.66 -7.08
N LYS A 23 -1.78 0.87 -7.26
CA LYS A 23 -2.79 -0.07 -6.80
C LYS A 23 -2.63 -1.43 -7.49
N THR A 24 -2.41 -1.43 -8.79
CA THR A 24 -2.23 -2.65 -9.58
C THR A 24 -1.01 -3.43 -9.11
N LYS A 25 0.07 -2.73 -8.79
CA LYS A 25 1.27 -3.37 -8.26
C LYS A 25 0.94 -4.16 -6.98
N ILE A 26 0.13 -3.60 -6.11
CA ILE A 26 -0.27 -4.25 -4.86
C ILE A 26 -1.15 -5.47 -5.14
N THR A 27 -2.18 -5.32 -5.98
CA THR A 27 -3.08 -6.44 -6.28
C THR A 27 -2.35 -7.56 -7.00
N ASP A 28 -1.39 -7.23 -7.88
CA ASP A 28 -0.59 -8.25 -8.57
C ASP A 28 0.27 -9.05 -7.60
N ILE A 29 0.90 -8.39 -6.64
CA ILE A 29 1.72 -9.08 -5.64
C ILE A 29 0.85 -10.01 -4.80
N ILE A 30 -0.31 -9.54 -4.38
CA ILE A 30 -1.23 -10.35 -3.58
C ILE A 30 -1.65 -11.59 -4.37
N ALA A 31 -2.00 -11.43 -5.65
CA ALA A 31 -2.41 -12.55 -6.48
C ALA A 31 -1.25 -13.52 -6.72
N GLN A 32 -0.04 -13.02 -6.98
CA GLN A 32 1.13 -13.85 -7.25
C GLN A 32 1.56 -14.68 -6.04
N THR A 33 1.23 -14.24 -4.85
CA THR A 33 1.53 -14.96 -3.61
C THR A 33 0.32 -15.71 -3.08
N GLU A 34 -0.66 -15.94 -3.94
CA GLU A 34 -1.87 -16.73 -3.65
C GLU A 34 -2.75 -16.13 -2.56
N GLY A 35 -2.67 -14.81 -2.40
CA GLY A 35 -3.57 -14.09 -1.53
C GLY A 35 -4.83 -13.66 -2.24
N GLU A 36 -5.73 -13.04 -1.50
CA GLU A 36 -6.99 -12.52 -2.03
C GLU A 36 -7.14 -11.07 -1.65
N PHE A 37 -7.25 -10.23 -2.67
CA PHE A 37 -7.48 -8.81 -2.46
C PHE A 37 -8.96 -8.55 -2.20
N THR A 38 -9.27 -7.71 -1.22
CA THR A 38 -10.66 -7.36 -0.90
C THR A 38 -11.04 -5.99 -1.48
N SER A 39 -10.38 -4.95 -1.02
CA SER A 39 -10.79 -3.59 -1.45
C SER A 39 -9.75 -2.56 -1.05
N PHE A 40 -9.84 -1.40 -1.70
CA PHE A 40 -9.12 -0.20 -1.28
C PHE A 40 -10.10 0.77 -0.63
N ASP A 41 -9.60 1.51 0.36
CA ASP A 41 -10.32 2.64 0.94
C ASP A 41 -9.43 3.86 0.75
N VAL A 42 -9.81 4.75 -0.15
CA VAL A 42 -8.99 5.92 -0.50
C VAL A 42 -9.36 7.08 0.41
N TRP A 43 -8.39 7.52 1.20
CA TRP A 43 -8.57 8.66 2.10
C TRP A 43 -8.24 9.99 1.42
N GLY A 44 -7.44 9.92 0.36
CA GLY A 44 -7.05 11.11 -0.39
C GLY A 44 -5.80 11.77 0.17
N LYS A 45 -5.55 12.98 -0.29
CA LYS A 45 -4.34 13.72 0.08
C LYS A 45 -4.45 14.21 1.52
N ARG A 46 -3.42 13.91 2.32
CA ARG A 46 -3.36 14.27 3.73
C ARG A 46 -1.96 14.76 4.08
N ARG A 47 -1.89 15.60 5.10
CA ARG A 47 -0.61 16.06 5.63
C ARG A 47 -0.01 14.98 6.51
N MET A 48 1.28 14.71 6.31
CA MET A 48 2.01 13.77 7.14
C MET A 48 2.52 14.47 8.39
N ALA A 49 2.73 13.69 9.46
CA ALA A 49 3.22 14.23 10.72
C ALA A 49 4.63 14.81 10.60
N TYR A 50 5.44 14.27 9.69
CA TYR A 50 6.78 14.72 9.40
C TYR A 50 7.09 14.42 7.94
N GLU A 51 8.10 15.09 7.41
CA GLU A 51 8.49 14.92 6.01
C GLU A 51 9.02 13.52 5.75
N VAL A 52 8.64 12.96 4.60
CA VAL A 52 9.18 11.70 4.10
C VAL A 52 9.60 11.94 2.66
N LYS A 53 10.86 11.69 2.33
CA LYS A 53 11.43 11.90 0.98
C LYS A 53 11.15 13.30 0.46
N ASP A 54 11.24 14.30 1.35
CA ASP A 54 11.03 15.71 1.06
C ASP A 54 9.58 16.09 0.77
N TYR A 55 8.62 15.22 1.05
CA TYR A 55 7.20 15.52 0.91
C TYR A 55 6.58 15.70 2.29
N ARG A 56 5.69 16.69 2.39
CA ARG A 56 4.93 16.96 3.62
C ARG A 56 3.53 16.39 3.56
N GLU A 57 3.07 16.04 2.37
CA GLU A 57 1.75 15.48 2.13
C GLU A 57 1.90 14.18 1.35
N GLY A 58 0.86 13.38 1.35
CA GLY A 58 0.81 12.19 0.55
C GLY A 58 -0.62 11.75 0.33
N VAL A 59 -0.81 10.82 -0.59
CA VAL A 59 -2.12 10.23 -0.85
C VAL A 59 -2.23 8.97 0.00
N TYR A 60 -3.16 8.99 0.96
CA TYR A 60 -3.37 7.90 1.91
C TYR A 60 -4.40 6.93 1.38
N ILE A 61 -4.04 5.66 1.35
CA ILE A 61 -4.94 4.60 0.89
C ILE A 61 -4.78 3.41 1.81
N LEU A 62 -5.92 2.80 2.19
CA LEU A 62 -5.94 1.53 2.92
C LEU A 62 -6.25 0.40 1.95
N ALA A 63 -5.54 -0.70 2.07
CA ALA A 63 -5.81 -1.92 1.31
C ALA A 63 -6.19 -3.02 2.29
N TYR A 64 -7.23 -3.76 1.96
CA TYR A 64 -7.68 -4.91 2.75
C TYR A 64 -7.46 -6.17 1.93
N PHE A 65 -6.81 -7.16 2.51
CA PHE A 65 -6.51 -8.39 1.78
C PHE A 65 -6.29 -9.55 2.75
N ASP A 66 -6.41 -10.75 2.21
CA ASP A 66 -6.03 -11.98 2.90
C ASP A 66 -4.76 -12.50 2.27
N GLY A 67 -3.87 -13.02 3.08
CA GLY A 67 -2.61 -13.52 2.56
C GLY A 67 -1.85 -14.33 3.59
N THR A 68 -0.63 -14.68 3.21
CA THR A 68 0.29 -15.43 4.06
C THR A 68 1.46 -14.52 4.44
N THR A 69 2.37 -15.06 5.25
CA THR A 69 3.61 -14.35 5.56
C THR A 69 4.38 -14.01 4.30
N GLU A 70 4.34 -14.88 3.30
CA GLU A 70 4.99 -14.63 2.01
C GLU A 70 4.41 -13.41 1.32
N THR A 71 3.08 -13.25 1.36
CA THR A 71 2.41 -12.08 0.79
C THR A 71 2.91 -10.79 1.45
N VAL A 72 2.95 -10.78 2.79
CA VAL A 72 3.40 -9.62 3.55
C VAL A 72 4.85 -9.29 3.25
N ASN A 73 5.71 -10.31 3.23
CA ASN A 73 7.14 -10.11 2.98
C ASN A 73 7.39 -9.56 1.58
N GLU A 74 6.67 -10.06 0.59
CA GLU A 74 6.86 -9.60 -0.78
C GLU A 74 6.35 -8.17 -0.95
N LEU A 75 5.21 -7.83 -0.36
CA LEU A 75 4.72 -6.45 -0.37
C LEU A 75 5.76 -5.53 0.27
N ASP A 76 6.25 -5.90 1.44
CA ASP A 76 7.23 -5.08 2.16
C ASP A 76 8.49 -4.86 1.32
N ARG A 77 9.00 -5.92 0.70
CA ARG A 77 10.21 -5.85 -0.11
C ARG A 77 10.04 -4.93 -1.32
N VAL A 78 8.95 -5.10 -2.06
CA VAL A 78 8.74 -4.38 -3.32
C VAL A 78 8.39 -2.92 -3.05
N LEU A 79 7.54 -2.65 -2.05
CA LEU A 79 7.10 -1.28 -1.81
C LEU A 79 8.23 -0.41 -1.27
N LYS A 80 9.19 -1.00 -0.53
CA LYS A 80 10.34 -0.26 -0.04
C LYS A 80 11.22 0.30 -1.16
N ILE A 81 11.28 -0.38 -2.29
CA ILE A 81 12.16 0.00 -3.39
C ILE A 81 11.40 0.71 -4.51
N THR A 82 10.11 0.94 -4.35
CA THR A 82 9.30 1.60 -5.37
C THR A 82 9.10 3.06 -4.97
N ASP A 83 9.63 3.97 -5.78
CA ASP A 83 9.69 5.40 -5.43
C ASP A 83 8.33 6.06 -5.24
N SER A 84 7.29 5.56 -5.88
CA SER A 84 5.95 6.14 -5.74
C SER A 84 5.37 5.93 -4.35
N PHE A 85 5.89 4.97 -3.58
CA PHE A 85 5.42 4.70 -2.21
C PHE A 85 6.32 5.41 -1.22
N LEU A 86 5.77 6.38 -0.50
CA LEU A 86 6.51 7.12 0.52
C LEU A 86 6.65 6.31 1.80
N ARG A 87 5.56 5.67 2.21
CA ARG A 87 5.53 4.83 3.41
C ARG A 87 4.47 3.76 3.25
N HIS A 88 4.63 2.68 3.98
CA HIS A 88 3.59 1.66 4.11
C HIS A 88 3.68 0.98 5.48
N MET A 89 2.56 0.49 5.95
CA MET A 89 2.49 -0.26 7.20
C MET A 89 1.44 -1.34 7.06
N ILE A 90 1.82 -2.57 7.34
CA ILE A 90 0.93 -3.72 7.24
C ILE A 90 0.62 -4.22 8.64
N VAL A 91 -0.65 -4.37 8.96
CA VAL A 91 -1.12 -4.81 10.26
C VAL A 91 -2.00 -6.03 10.07
N ARG A 92 -1.76 -7.07 10.89
CA ARG A 92 -2.64 -8.22 10.88
C ARG A 92 -3.93 -7.85 11.60
N LYS A 93 -5.04 -8.11 10.93
CA LYS A 93 -6.35 -7.78 11.47
C LYS A 93 -6.81 -8.93 12.35
N GLU A 94 -7.05 -8.63 13.62
CA GLU A 94 -7.56 -9.62 14.55
C GLU A 94 -9.08 -9.61 14.57
N GLN A 95 -9.65 -10.77 14.77
CA GLN A 95 -11.10 -10.90 14.86
C GLN A 95 -11.52 -11.20 16.28
#